data_5776c65300e270fb1520dd20f549b241
#
_entry.id   5776c65300e270fb1520dd20f549b241
#
_cell.length_a   1.000
_cell.length_b   1.000
_cell.length_c   1.000
_cell.angle_alpha   90.00
_cell.angle_beta   90.00
_cell.angle_gamma   90.00
#
_symmetry.space_group_name_H-M   'P 1'
#
loop_
_entity.id
_entity.type
_entity.pdbx_description
1 polymer ?
#
loop_
_entity_poly.entity_id
_entity_poly.type
_entity_poly.pdbx_seq_one_letter_code
_entity_poly.pdbx_strand_id
1 'polypeptide(L)'
;MERKAVFAKPEALTDAPTHYCPGCTHGIIHRLIAEVIDDLGIREITIGIAPVGCAVLAYDYFNLDFAEAAHGRAPAMATGLKRVQPDKVVFTYQGDGDLAAIGTAEVVHAATRGENITTIFINNAIYGMTGGQMAPTTLPGQVTTSTPFGRDVKLAGYPLRVAELIATTSGAAYVVRRMVTKPATIASAKKAIMLAFQAQMAELGFSLVEILSSCPTNWGLSPLEALEWVEESMAAYYPLGDYKVIDEVRSLK
;
A
#
# COMPACT_ATOMS: atom_id res chain seq x y z
N MET A 1 -36.95 15.13 13.49
CA MET A 1 -35.70 15.15 12.67
C MET A 1 -35.06 13.78 12.77
N GLU A 2 -34.98 13.07 11.67
CA GLU A 2 -34.29 11.79 11.56
C GLU A 2 -32.78 12.03 11.77
N ARG A 3 -32.16 11.30 12.70
CA ARG A 3 -30.73 11.42 12.95
C ARG A 3 -29.98 10.70 11.82
N LYS A 4 -29.28 11.42 10.96
CA LYS A 4 -28.40 10.83 9.96
C LYS A 4 -27.05 10.51 10.60
N ALA A 5 -26.58 9.26 10.47
CA ALA A 5 -25.25 8.89 10.91
C ALA A 5 -24.21 9.66 10.07
N VAL A 6 -23.33 10.41 10.76
CA VAL A 6 -22.26 11.19 10.10
C VAL A 6 -21.01 10.32 9.92
N PHE A 7 -20.88 9.26 10.70
CA PHE A 7 -19.75 8.35 10.69
C PHE A 7 -20.22 6.96 11.08
N ALA A 8 -19.81 5.96 10.32
CA ALA A 8 -20.07 4.55 10.58
C ALA A 8 -18.83 3.71 10.26
N LYS A 9 -18.77 2.50 10.77
CA LYS A 9 -17.79 1.51 10.32
C LYS A 9 -18.13 1.12 8.89
N PRO A 10 -17.17 1.05 7.96
CA PRO A 10 -17.41 0.52 6.63
C PRO A 10 -17.93 -0.93 6.67
N GLU A 11 -18.85 -1.29 5.78
CA GLU A 11 -19.38 -2.66 5.66
C GLU A 11 -18.29 -3.63 5.14
N ALA A 12 -17.34 -3.13 4.38
CA ALA A 12 -16.18 -3.89 3.90
C ALA A 12 -15.15 -4.21 5.00
N LEU A 13 -15.37 -3.83 6.27
CA LEU A 13 -14.55 -4.25 7.42
C LEU A 13 -15.33 -5.22 8.33
N THR A 14 -14.62 -6.23 8.83
CA THR A 14 -15.12 -7.12 9.88
C THR A 14 -15.05 -6.45 11.27
N ASP A 15 -15.54 -7.13 12.31
CA ASP A 15 -15.41 -6.71 13.72
C ASP A 15 -14.15 -7.29 14.39
N ALA A 16 -13.29 -8.00 13.64
CA ALA A 16 -12.08 -8.60 14.18
C ALA A 16 -11.11 -7.53 14.70
N PRO A 17 -10.59 -7.68 15.93
CA PRO A 17 -9.53 -6.79 16.43
C PRO A 17 -8.26 -6.97 15.62
N THR A 18 -7.64 -5.87 15.21
CA THR A 18 -6.40 -5.94 14.44
C THR A 18 -5.20 -6.26 15.32
N HIS A 19 -4.19 -6.96 14.76
CA HIS A 19 -2.93 -7.28 15.45
C HIS A 19 -1.89 -6.17 15.35
N TYR A 20 -2.19 -5.07 14.66
CA TYR A 20 -1.22 -4.00 14.44
C TYR A 20 -0.79 -3.32 15.74
N CYS A 21 0.49 -2.94 15.80
CA CYS A 21 1.05 -2.25 16.95
C CYS A 21 0.34 -0.91 17.21
N PRO A 22 0.30 -0.43 18.48
CA PRO A 22 -0.22 0.90 18.79
C PRO A 22 0.48 2.00 17.98
N GLY A 23 -0.30 2.86 17.31
CA GLY A 23 0.23 3.94 16.47
C GLY A 23 0.68 3.53 15.07
N CYS A 24 0.60 2.24 14.73
CA CYS A 24 0.80 1.78 13.35
C CYS A 24 -0.34 2.25 12.45
N THR A 25 -0.01 2.80 11.28
CA THR A 25 -1.01 3.38 10.38
C THR A 25 -1.70 2.38 9.45
N HIS A 26 -1.38 1.09 9.52
CA HIS A 26 -2.10 0.05 8.78
C HIS A 26 -3.62 0.10 9.01
N GLY A 27 -4.08 0.32 10.27
CA GLY A 27 -5.50 0.40 10.57
C GLY A 27 -6.21 1.57 9.87
N ILE A 28 -5.53 2.73 9.72
CA ILE A 28 -6.05 3.86 8.94
C ILE A 28 -6.18 3.45 7.47
N ILE A 29 -5.16 2.81 6.90
CA ILE A 29 -5.15 2.43 5.49
C ILE A 29 -6.22 1.37 5.18
N HIS A 30 -6.39 0.37 6.05
CA HIS A 30 -7.48 -0.61 5.94
C HIS A 30 -8.84 0.08 5.88
N ARG A 31 -9.06 1.04 6.80
CA ARG A 31 -10.30 1.81 6.79
C ARG A 31 -10.51 2.58 5.49
N LEU A 32 -9.47 3.23 4.95
CA LEU A 32 -9.57 3.97 3.69
C LEU A 32 -9.93 3.07 2.51
N ILE A 33 -9.30 1.88 2.43
CA ILE A 33 -9.61 0.90 1.39
C ILE A 33 -11.07 0.45 1.51
N ALA A 34 -11.52 0.10 2.72
CA ALA A 34 -12.89 -0.34 2.95
C ALA A 34 -13.93 0.75 2.64
N GLU A 35 -13.67 2.00 3.05
CA GLU A 35 -14.54 3.13 2.71
C GLU A 35 -14.63 3.34 1.20
N VAL A 36 -13.52 3.20 0.47
CA VAL A 36 -13.51 3.33 -0.99
C VAL A 36 -14.31 2.20 -1.65
N ILE A 37 -14.18 0.97 -1.16
CA ILE A 37 -14.94 -0.19 -1.66
C ILE A 37 -16.45 0.02 -1.45
N ASP A 38 -16.85 0.52 -0.28
CA ASP A 38 -18.24 0.82 0.03
C ASP A 38 -18.75 2.00 -0.81
N ASP A 39 -17.96 3.09 -0.91
CA ASP A 39 -18.31 4.30 -1.69
C ASP A 39 -18.52 3.98 -3.18
N LEU A 40 -17.76 3.02 -3.73
CA LEU A 40 -17.88 2.55 -5.11
C LEU A 40 -18.92 1.44 -5.29
N GLY A 41 -19.44 0.86 -4.22
CA GLY A 41 -20.41 -0.25 -4.26
C GLY A 41 -19.85 -1.54 -4.87
N ILE A 42 -18.54 -1.80 -4.71
CA ILE A 42 -17.84 -2.90 -5.38
C ILE A 42 -17.49 -4.08 -4.45
N ARG A 43 -18.03 -4.13 -3.24
CA ARG A 43 -17.69 -5.17 -2.25
C ARG A 43 -17.81 -6.58 -2.80
N GLU A 44 -18.94 -6.92 -3.43
CA GLU A 44 -19.25 -8.28 -3.91
C GLU A 44 -18.40 -8.72 -5.14
N ILE A 45 -17.72 -7.79 -5.75
CA ILE A 45 -16.86 -8.05 -6.91
C ILE A 45 -15.37 -7.81 -6.62
N THR A 46 -15.01 -7.47 -5.38
CA THR A 46 -13.62 -7.19 -4.98
C THR A 46 -12.96 -8.43 -4.38
N ILE A 47 -11.75 -8.71 -4.82
CA ILE A 47 -10.88 -9.76 -4.28
C ILE A 47 -9.58 -9.10 -3.80
N GLY A 48 -9.28 -9.28 -2.51
CA GLY A 48 -8.02 -8.86 -1.92
C GLY A 48 -6.96 -9.97 -1.94
N ILE A 49 -5.70 -9.60 -2.06
CA ILE A 49 -4.58 -10.54 -1.91
C ILE A 49 -3.74 -10.09 -0.72
N ALA A 50 -3.71 -10.92 0.32
CA ALA A 50 -2.84 -10.75 1.47
C ALA A 50 -1.52 -11.51 1.24
N PRO A 51 -0.37 -10.86 1.35
CA PRO A 51 0.93 -11.51 1.30
C PRO A 51 1.49 -11.77 2.71
N VAL A 52 2.75 -12.13 2.79
CA VAL A 52 3.47 -12.33 4.05
C VAL A 52 4.02 -11.00 4.60
N GLY A 53 4.05 -10.85 5.91
CA GLY A 53 4.45 -9.66 6.65
C GLY A 53 3.31 -9.10 7.50
N CYS A 54 3.37 -7.84 7.93
CA CYS A 54 2.31 -7.23 8.75
C CYS A 54 0.92 -7.26 8.08
N ALA A 55 0.86 -7.39 6.77
CA ALA A 55 -0.37 -7.47 5.98
C ALA A 55 -1.00 -8.88 5.96
N VAL A 56 -0.33 -9.92 6.49
CA VAL A 56 -0.74 -11.33 6.32
C VAL A 56 -2.15 -11.63 6.81
N LEU A 57 -2.60 -11.01 7.90
CA LEU A 57 -3.95 -11.21 8.45
C LEU A 57 -5.00 -10.24 7.87
N ALA A 58 -4.72 -9.59 6.74
CA ALA A 58 -5.69 -8.67 6.14
C ALA A 58 -7.03 -9.36 5.81
N TYR A 59 -7.00 -10.64 5.46
CA TYR A 59 -8.20 -11.44 5.20
C TYR A 59 -9.15 -11.57 6.40
N ASP A 60 -8.65 -11.43 7.63
CA ASP A 60 -9.49 -11.44 8.84
C ASP A 60 -10.20 -10.09 9.05
N TYR A 61 -9.63 -8.99 8.51
CA TYR A 61 -10.08 -7.63 8.79
C TYR A 61 -11.01 -7.06 7.74
N PHE A 62 -10.95 -7.58 6.51
CA PHE A 62 -11.84 -7.19 5.44
C PHE A 62 -12.99 -8.19 5.27
N ASN A 63 -14.20 -7.68 5.11
CA ASN A 63 -15.41 -8.44 4.76
C ASN A 63 -15.51 -8.56 3.22
N LEU A 64 -14.53 -9.24 2.62
CA LEU A 64 -14.35 -9.43 1.17
C LEU A 64 -13.83 -10.85 0.91
N ASP A 65 -13.87 -11.27 -0.35
CA ASP A 65 -13.10 -12.43 -0.77
C ASP A 65 -11.60 -12.10 -0.72
N PHE A 66 -10.82 -12.98 -0.10
CA PHE A 66 -9.37 -12.85 0.01
C PHE A 66 -8.66 -14.14 -0.40
N ALA A 67 -7.49 -13.99 -1.00
CA ALA A 67 -6.54 -15.08 -1.19
C ALA A 67 -5.21 -14.72 -0.51
N GLU A 68 -4.53 -15.71 0.07
CA GLU A 68 -3.19 -15.53 0.64
C GLU A 68 -2.14 -15.97 -0.37
N ALA A 69 -1.20 -15.08 -0.67
CA ALA A 69 -0.08 -15.36 -1.56
C ALA A 69 1.18 -15.74 -0.78
N ALA A 70 1.99 -16.61 -1.33
CA ALA A 70 3.36 -16.78 -0.85
C ALA A 70 4.13 -15.44 -0.90
N HIS A 71 5.11 -15.27 -0.01
CA HIS A 71 5.88 -14.03 0.14
C HIS A 71 6.43 -13.52 -1.19
N GLY A 72 6.11 -12.27 -1.52
CA GLY A 72 6.47 -11.59 -2.77
C GLY A 72 5.66 -11.98 -4.01
N ARG A 73 4.69 -12.89 -3.89
CA ARG A 73 3.96 -13.43 -5.05
C ARG A 73 2.56 -12.84 -5.25
N ALA A 74 2.18 -11.85 -4.44
CA ALA A 74 0.85 -11.24 -4.53
C ALA A 74 0.54 -10.66 -5.93
N PRO A 75 1.44 -9.93 -6.63
CA PRO A 75 1.14 -9.43 -7.98
C PRO A 75 0.98 -10.55 -9.01
N ALA A 76 1.71 -11.67 -8.86
CA ALA A 76 1.56 -12.83 -9.75
C ALA A 76 0.21 -13.53 -9.53
N MET A 77 -0.20 -13.74 -8.27
CA MET A 77 -1.50 -14.30 -7.93
C MET A 77 -2.63 -13.39 -8.41
N ALA A 78 -2.54 -12.08 -8.15
CA ALA A 78 -3.51 -11.10 -8.61
C ALA A 78 -3.66 -11.10 -10.13
N THR A 79 -2.55 -11.19 -10.88
CA THR A 79 -2.54 -11.37 -12.33
C THR A 79 -3.35 -12.60 -12.76
N GLY A 80 -3.09 -13.76 -12.13
CA GLY A 80 -3.80 -14.98 -12.43
C GLY A 80 -5.30 -14.87 -12.16
N LEU A 81 -5.67 -14.37 -10.98
CA LEU A 81 -7.08 -14.17 -10.58
C LEU A 81 -7.80 -13.20 -11.52
N LYS A 82 -7.19 -12.05 -11.84
CA LYS A 82 -7.79 -11.06 -12.73
C LYS A 82 -8.01 -11.61 -14.14
N ARG A 83 -7.10 -12.44 -14.65
CA ARG A 83 -7.22 -13.04 -16.00
C ARG A 83 -8.32 -14.09 -16.09
N VAL A 84 -8.57 -14.86 -15.01
CA VAL A 84 -9.64 -15.88 -15.02
C VAL A 84 -10.98 -15.32 -14.54
N GLN A 85 -10.98 -14.15 -13.89
CA GLN A 85 -12.16 -13.42 -13.42
C GLN A 85 -12.06 -11.94 -13.82
N PRO A 86 -12.20 -11.63 -15.11
CA PRO A 86 -11.96 -10.27 -15.64
C PRO A 86 -12.89 -9.20 -15.07
N ASP A 87 -14.11 -9.58 -14.66
CA ASP A 87 -15.11 -8.66 -14.12
C ASP A 87 -14.85 -8.29 -12.63
N LYS A 88 -13.92 -8.98 -11.97
CA LYS A 88 -13.59 -8.69 -10.57
C LYS A 88 -12.61 -7.53 -10.43
N VAL A 89 -12.73 -6.78 -9.35
CA VAL A 89 -11.73 -5.81 -8.90
C VAL A 89 -10.71 -6.55 -8.02
N VAL A 90 -9.46 -6.62 -8.46
CA VAL A 90 -8.41 -7.37 -7.75
C VAL A 90 -7.35 -6.41 -7.25
N PHE A 91 -7.07 -6.44 -5.94
CA PHE A 91 -6.00 -5.62 -5.38
C PHE A 91 -5.05 -6.44 -4.49
N THR A 92 -3.80 -5.99 -4.42
CA THR A 92 -2.80 -6.50 -3.47
C THR A 92 -2.56 -5.48 -2.36
N TYR A 93 -2.31 -5.96 -1.13
CA TYR A 93 -1.98 -5.11 0.01
C TYR A 93 -0.65 -5.55 0.59
N GLN A 94 0.46 -4.86 0.25
CA GLN A 94 1.82 -5.36 0.43
C GLN A 94 2.71 -4.38 1.20
N GLY A 95 3.52 -4.89 2.12
CA GLY A 95 4.60 -4.13 2.76
C GLY A 95 5.88 -4.10 1.90
N ASP A 96 6.87 -3.34 2.36
CA ASP A 96 8.14 -3.15 1.66
C ASP A 96 9.01 -4.42 1.59
N GLY A 97 8.98 -5.26 2.62
CA GLY A 97 9.64 -6.55 2.58
C GLY A 97 9.05 -7.50 1.55
N ASP A 98 7.74 -7.44 1.36
CA ASP A 98 7.03 -8.27 0.40
C ASP A 98 7.20 -7.75 -1.02
N LEU A 99 6.87 -6.49 -1.28
CA LEU A 99 6.86 -5.91 -2.61
C LEU A 99 8.25 -5.49 -3.10
N ALA A 100 9.00 -4.75 -2.25
CA ALA A 100 10.25 -4.11 -2.65
C ALA A 100 11.50 -4.98 -2.42
N ALA A 101 11.35 -6.14 -1.76
CA ALA A 101 12.41 -7.13 -1.62
C ALA A 101 12.14 -8.35 -2.49
N ILE A 102 11.48 -9.38 -1.93
CA ILE A 102 11.31 -10.68 -2.60
C ILE A 102 10.33 -10.61 -3.78
N GLY A 103 9.41 -9.63 -3.82
CA GLY A 103 8.40 -9.45 -4.86
C GLY A 103 8.71 -8.39 -5.92
N THR A 104 9.96 -7.86 -5.95
CA THR A 104 10.31 -6.80 -6.89
C THR A 104 10.11 -7.21 -8.35
N ALA A 105 10.48 -8.42 -8.72
CA ALA A 105 10.31 -8.91 -10.08
C ALA A 105 8.83 -9.03 -10.45
N GLU A 106 7.99 -9.54 -9.56
CA GLU A 106 6.57 -9.75 -9.78
C GLU A 106 5.83 -8.43 -10.03
N VAL A 107 6.09 -7.40 -9.23
CA VAL A 107 5.43 -6.10 -9.41
C VAL A 107 5.93 -5.39 -10.67
N VAL A 108 7.23 -5.45 -10.98
CA VAL A 108 7.80 -4.88 -12.21
C VAL A 108 7.19 -5.57 -13.44
N HIS A 109 7.09 -6.89 -13.45
CA HIS A 109 6.50 -7.63 -14.57
C HIS A 109 5.00 -7.38 -14.69
N ALA A 110 4.24 -7.30 -13.58
CA ALA A 110 2.82 -6.96 -13.62
C ALA A 110 2.61 -5.55 -14.20
N ALA A 111 3.38 -4.56 -13.74
CA ALA A 111 3.32 -3.18 -14.24
C ALA A 111 3.75 -3.09 -15.70
N THR A 112 4.81 -3.80 -16.11
CA THR A 112 5.29 -3.80 -17.50
C THR A 112 4.26 -4.36 -18.47
N ARG A 113 3.55 -5.43 -18.07
CA ARG A 113 2.47 -6.02 -18.88
C ARG A 113 1.18 -5.22 -18.87
N GLY A 114 1.07 -4.21 -17.98
CA GLY A 114 -0.17 -3.45 -17.80
C GLY A 114 -1.31 -4.31 -17.25
N GLU A 115 -0.98 -5.23 -16.33
CA GLU A 115 -2.01 -6.07 -15.70
C GLU A 115 -3.04 -5.18 -15.00
N ASN A 116 -4.32 -5.42 -15.29
CA ASN A 116 -5.40 -4.58 -14.76
C ASN A 116 -5.70 -4.91 -13.29
N ILE A 117 -4.76 -4.60 -12.41
CA ILE A 117 -4.80 -4.80 -10.96
C ILE A 117 -4.36 -3.53 -10.22
N THR A 118 -4.78 -3.41 -8.96
CA THR A 118 -4.36 -2.32 -8.08
C THR A 118 -3.42 -2.84 -7.00
N THR A 119 -2.25 -2.25 -6.87
CA THR A 119 -1.30 -2.56 -5.79
C THR A 119 -1.29 -1.42 -4.77
N ILE A 120 -1.69 -1.74 -3.53
CA ILE A 120 -1.54 -0.84 -2.37
C ILE A 120 -0.25 -1.23 -1.66
N PHE A 121 0.73 -0.36 -1.76
CA PHE A 121 2.08 -0.59 -1.24
C PHE A 121 2.32 0.22 0.03
N ILE A 122 2.56 -0.45 1.14
CA ILE A 122 2.83 0.15 2.43
C ILE A 122 4.34 0.23 2.64
N ASN A 123 4.88 1.44 2.56
CA ASN A 123 6.29 1.71 2.78
C ASN A 123 6.48 2.29 4.19
N ASN A 124 7.05 1.51 5.09
CA ASN A 124 7.42 1.93 6.45
C ASN A 124 8.94 1.86 6.69
N ALA A 125 9.73 1.71 5.64
CA ALA A 125 11.18 1.75 5.64
C ALA A 125 11.86 0.72 6.58
N ILE A 126 11.18 -0.41 6.90
CA ILE A 126 11.71 -1.43 7.83
C ILE A 126 10.93 -2.75 7.71
N TYR A 127 11.56 -3.90 7.97
CA TYR A 127 10.83 -5.16 8.10
C TYR A 127 10.13 -5.21 9.46
N GLY A 128 8.84 -4.81 9.47
CA GLY A 128 8.09 -4.66 10.71
C GLY A 128 7.83 -5.97 11.45
N MET A 129 7.31 -6.99 10.75
CA MET A 129 6.84 -8.23 11.39
C MET A 129 7.96 -9.07 11.99
N THR A 130 9.14 -9.07 11.41
CA THR A 130 10.26 -9.91 11.80
C THR A 130 11.16 -9.29 12.88
N GLY A 131 10.87 -8.07 13.33
CA GLY A 131 11.59 -7.43 14.43
C GLY A 131 12.55 -6.31 14.01
N GLY A 132 12.23 -5.61 12.93
CA GLY A 132 12.87 -4.34 12.60
C GLY A 132 14.20 -4.42 11.87
N GLN A 133 14.36 -5.37 10.96
CA GLN A 133 15.56 -5.45 10.10
C GLN A 133 15.48 -4.40 8.98
N MET A 134 16.64 -4.12 8.38
CA MET A 134 16.75 -3.24 7.22
C MET A 134 15.98 -3.82 6.02
N ALA A 135 15.05 -3.03 5.49
CA ALA A 135 14.34 -3.29 4.24
C ALA A 135 15.06 -2.60 3.05
N PRO A 136 14.74 -2.95 1.79
CA PRO A 136 15.23 -2.21 0.64
C PRO A 136 14.89 -0.73 0.68
N THR A 137 13.81 -0.35 1.35
CA THR A 137 13.30 1.01 1.50
C THR A 137 13.87 1.78 2.69
N THR A 138 14.63 1.13 3.59
CA THR A 138 15.24 1.78 4.77
C THR A 138 16.11 2.97 4.35
N LEU A 139 15.94 4.12 5.00
CA LEU A 139 16.63 5.37 4.64
C LEU A 139 18.14 5.30 4.93
N PRO A 140 18.96 6.09 4.21
CA PRO A 140 20.38 6.25 4.57
C PRO A 140 20.51 6.73 6.02
N GLY A 141 21.41 6.12 6.79
CA GLY A 141 21.62 6.43 8.20
C GLY A 141 20.53 5.93 9.17
N GLN A 142 19.42 5.37 8.68
CA GLN A 142 18.37 4.81 9.55
C GLN A 142 18.89 3.59 10.32
N VAL A 143 18.74 3.64 11.64
CA VAL A 143 19.07 2.53 12.54
C VAL A 143 18.00 1.47 12.48
N THR A 144 18.40 0.21 12.36
CA THR A 144 17.55 -0.97 12.39
C THR A 144 18.24 -2.09 13.16
N THR A 145 17.56 -3.20 13.44
CA THR A 145 18.18 -4.34 14.15
C THR A 145 19.34 -4.98 13.36
N SER A 146 19.35 -4.88 12.05
CA SER A 146 20.44 -5.37 11.18
C SER A 146 21.41 -4.26 10.73
N THR A 147 21.12 -2.99 11.03
CA THR A 147 22.00 -1.83 10.78
C THR A 147 22.09 -0.97 12.06
N PRO A 148 22.72 -1.47 13.14
CA PRO A 148 22.73 -0.81 14.45
C PRO A 148 23.47 0.53 14.47
N PHE A 149 24.33 0.78 13.49
CA PHE A 149 25.05 2.07 13.30
C PHE A 149 24.45 2.94 12.19
N GLY A 150 23.26 2.59 11.73
CA GLY A 150 22.60 3.22 10.58
C GLY A 150 22.93 2.52 9.25
N ARG A 151 22.01 2.66 8.25
CA ARG A 151 22.25 2.13 6.90
C ARG A 151 23.40 2.88 6.24
N ASP A 152 24.50 2.19 6.00
CA ASP A 152 25.60 2.68 5.18
C ASP A 152 25.34 2.35 3.70
N VAL A 153 25.14 3.37 2.87
CA VAL A 153 24.87 3.20 1.42
C VAL A 153 26.03 2.59 0.65
N LYS A 154 27.27 2.67 1.17
CA LYS A 154 28.43 2.03 0.55
C LYS A 154 28.41 0.51 0.71
N LEU A 155 27.83 0.02 1.79
CA LEU A 155 27.72 -1.41 2.09
C LEU A 155 26.38 -1.99 1.63
N ALA A 156 25.29 -1.30 1.91
CA ALA A 156 23.92 -1.80 1.73
C ALA A 156 23.20 -1.22 0.50
N GLY A 157 23.86 -0.36 -0.28
CA GLY A 157 23.26 0.32 -1.41
C GLY A 157 22.20 1.37 -1.01
N TYR A 158 21.68 2.07 -2.01
CA TYR A 158 20.68 3.10 -1.84
C TYR A 158 19.27 2.49 -1.65
N PRO A 159 18.37 3.20 -0.92
CA PRO A 159 16.97 2.80 -0.81
C PRO A 159 16.27 2.73 -2.17
N LEU A 160 15.47 1.68 -2.36
CA LEU A 160 14.70 1.50 -3.59
C LEU A 160 13.51 2.46 -3.62
N ARG A 161 13.41 3.25 -4.70
CA ARG A 161 12.30 4.16 -4.96
C ARG A 161 11.28 3.47 -5.88
N VAL A 162 10.31 2.78 -5.26
CA VAL A 162 9.39 1.91 -5.99
C VAL A 162 8.47 2.68 -6.92
N ALA A 163 7.86 3.79 -6.47
CA ALA A 163 6.95 4.56 -7.31
C ALA A 163 7.67 5.08 -8.57
N GLU A 164 8.89 5.61 -8.41
CA GLU A 164 9.73 6.08 -9.53
C GLU A 164 10.06 4.94 -10.50
N LEU A 165 10.44 3.78 -9.97
CA LEU A 165 10.75 2.60 -10.80
C LEU A 165 9.53 2.15 -11.61
N ILE A 166 8.38 1.99 -10.97
CA ILE A 166 7.15 1.51 -11.62
C ILE A 166 6.61 2.53 -12.62
N ALA A 167 6.77 3.83 -12.35
CA ALA A 167 6.34 4.89 -13.27
C ALA A 167 7.06 4.86 -14.62
N THR A 168 8.24 4.23 -14.71
CA THR A 168 8.97 4.08 -15.98
C THR A 168 8.38 3.01 -16.89
N THR A 169 7.53 2.11 -16.38
CA THR A 169 6.94 1.02 -17.16
C THR A 169 5.80 1.55 -18.03
N SER A 170 5.71 1.08 -19.28
CA SER A 170 4.65 1.54 -20.22
C SER A 170 3.25 1.11 -19.79
N GLY A 171 3.10 -0.06 -19.17
CA GLY A 171 1.81 -0.63 -18.79
C GLY A 171 1.21 -0.07 -17.49
N ALA A 172 1.96 0.73 -16.72
CA ALA A 172 1.42 1.42 -15.56
C ALA A 172 0.57 2.62 -16.01
N ALA A 173 -0.68 2.68 -15.56
CA ALA A 173 -1.63 3.77 -15.84
C ALA A 173 -1.65 4.81 -14.71
N TYR A 174 -1.51 4.37 -13.46
CA TYR A 174 -1.57 5.24 -12.29
C TYR A 174 -0.53 4.84 -11.25
N VAL A 175 0.40 5.74 -10.95
CA VAL A 175 1.45 5.54 -9.95
C VAL A 175 1.60 6.79 -9.09
N VAL A 176 1.32 6.66 -7.81
CA VAL A 176 1.34 7.80 -6.88
C VAL A 176 1.94 7.42 -5.53
N ARG A 177 2.47 8.43 -4.80
CA ARG A 177 2.91 8.28 -3.42
C ARG A 177 2.13 9.24 -2.52
N ARG A 178 1.61 8.71 -1.41
CA ARG A 178 0.84 9.42 -0.39
C ARG A 178 1.38 9.10 1.00
N MET A 179 0.84 9.74 2.04
CA MET A 179 1.05 9.41 3.45
C MET A 179 -0.26 9.56 4.22
N VAL A 180 -0.32 9.05 5.45
CA VAL A 180 -1.53 9.05 6.28
C VAL A 180 -1.25 9.56 7.70
N THR A 181 -0.66 10.75 7.80
CA THR A 181 -0.22 11.36 9.06
C THR A 181 -1.16 12.44 9.59
N LYS A 182 -1.88 13.13 8.70
CA LYS A 182 -2.80 14.25 9.01
C LYS A 182 -4.12 14.10 8.26
N PRO A 183 -5.22 14.71 8.74
CA PRO A 183 -6.52 14.63 8.04
C PRO A 183 -6.45 14.94 6.55
N ALA A 184 -5.70 15.96 6.16
CA ALA A 184 -5.56 16.35 4.76
C ALA A 184 -4.81 15.29 3.93
N THR A 185 -3.75 14.67 4.48
CA THR A 185 -2.99 13.61 3.80
C THR A 185 -3.77 12.31 3.76
N ILE A 186 -4.54 11.99 4.81
CA ILE A 186 -5.47 10.86 4.86
C ILE A 186 -6.54 11.01 3.77
N ALA A 187 -7.16 12.18 3.63
CA ALA A 187 -8.13 12.45 2.57
C ALA A 187 -7.51 12.33 1.16
N SER A 188 -6.26 12.78 1.01
CA SER A 188 -5.51 12.64 -0.25
C SER A 188 -5.22 11.17 -0.57
N ALA A 189 -4.86 10.36 0.44
CA ALA A 189 -4.64 8.92 0.26
C ALA A 189 -5.95 8.20 -0.12
N LYS A 190 -7.09 8.52 0.53
CA LYS A 190 -8.40 7.98 0.15
C LYS A 190 -8.74 8.25 -1.32
N LYS A 191 -8.55 9.50 -1.76
CA LYS A 191 -8.77 9.86 -3.18
C LYS A 191 -7.86 9.08 -4.13
N ALA A 192 -6.60 8.87 -3.76
CA ALA A 192 -5.66 8.11 -4.57
C ALA A 192 -6.07 6.63 -4.71
N ILE A 193 -6.52 6.00 -3.61
CA ILE A 193 -7.03 4.62 -3.63
C ILE A 193 -8.30 4.54 -4.49
N MET A 194 -9.23 5.48 -4.33
CA MET A 194 -10.45 5.54 -5.14
C MET A 194 -10.14 5.63 -6.63
N LEU A 195 -9.24 6.53 -7.02
CA LEU A 195 -8.87 6.71 -8.43
C LEU A 195 -8.15 5.46 -8.99
N ALA A 196 -7.35 4.75 -8.18
CA ALA A 196 -6.72 3.50 -8.58
C ALA A 196 -7.75 2.39 -8.87
N PHE A 197 -8.79 2.25 -8.04
CA PHE A 197 -9.87 1.29 -8.27
C PHE A 197 -10.73 1.69 -9.47
N GLN A 198 -11.03 2.98 -9.64
CA GLN A 198 -11.75 3.48 -10.82
C GLN A 198 -10.94 3.23 -12.10
N ALA A 199 -9.62 3.43 -12.09
CA ALA A 199 -8.75 3.12 -13.21
C ALA A 199 -8.79 1.62 -13.57
N GLN A 200 -8.80 0.74 -12.56
CA GLN A 200 -8.95 -0.69 -12.77
C GLN A 200 -10.32 -1.06 -13.33
N MET A 201 -11.41 -0.46 -12.81
CA MET A 201 -12.77 -0.67 -13.33
C MET A 201 -12.94 -0.19 -14.77
N ALA A 202 -12.18 0.83 -15.16
CA ALA A 202 -12.13 1.35 -16.53
C ALA A 202 -11.12 0.61 -17.44
N GLU A 203 -10.51 -0.48 -16.95
CA GLU A 203 -9.55 -1.34 -17.67
C GLU A 203 -8.31 -0.60 -18.21
N LEU A 204 -7.84 0.44 -17.50
CA LEU A 204 -6.75 1.30 -17.96
C LEU A 204 -5.34 0.74 -17.72
N GLY A 205 -5.22 -0.38 -17.02
CA GLY A 205 -3.95 -1.06 -16.75
C GLY A 205 -3.54 -1.02 -15.27
N PHE A 206 -2.23 -1.16 -15.02
CA PHE A 206 -1.68 -1.33 -13.69
C PHE A 206 -1.71 -0.03 -12.86
N SER A 207 -2.16 -0.14 -11.61
CA SER A 207 -2.16 0.97 -10.65
C SER A 207 -1.33 0.66 -9.41
N LEU A 208 -0.49 1.61 -8.97
CA LEU A 208 0.28 1.57 -7.72
C LEU A 208 -0.03 2.79 -6.85
N VAL A 209 -0.50 2.54 -5.63
CA VAL A 209 -0.60 3.57 -4.59
C VAL A 209 0.40 3.22 -3.49
N GLU A 210 1.55 3.88 -3.48
CA GLU A 210 2.53 3.80 -2.39
C GLU A 210 2.09 4.72 -1.25
N ILE A 211 2.03 4.17 -0.02
CA ILE A 211 1.64 4.92 1.17
C ILE A 211 2.76 4.86 2.19
N LEU A 212 3.36 6.01 2.49
CA LEU A 212 4.31 6.14 3.59
C LEU A 212 3.57 5.94 4.91
N SER A 213 4.06 5.02 5.72
CA SER A 213 3.39 4.48 6.91
C SER A 213 4.33 4.45 8.09
N SER A 214 3.81 4.59 9.31
CA SER A 214 4.60 4.52 10.54
C SER A 214 4.81 3.09 11.01
N CYS A 215 5.97 2.84 11.64
CA CYS A 215 6.28 1.61 12.37
C CYS A 215 6.85 1.94 13.76
N PRO A 216 6.04 2.51 14.70
CA PRO A 216 6.54 3.06 15.96
C PRO A 216 7.36 2.05 16.78
N THR A 217 6.87 0.82 16.90
CA THR A 217 7.50 -0.24 17.71
C THR A 217 8.93 -0.54 17.24
N ASN A 218 9.16 -0.74 15.95
CA ASN A 218 10.50 -1.07 15.44
C ASN A 218 11.40 0.15 15.24
N TRP A 219 10.82 1.35 15.18
CA TRP A 219 11.60 2.59 15.17
C TRP A 219 11.99 3.04 16.60
N GLY A 220 11.36 2.46 17.64
CA GLY A 220 11.57 2.88 19.04
C GLY A 220 11.02 4.27 19.33
N LEU A 221 9.97 4.68 18.62
CA LEU A 221 9.33 5.99 18.72
C LEU A 221 7.92 5.88 19.32
N SER A 222 7.47 6.92 19.98
CA SER A 222 6.04 7.04 20.31
C SER A 222 5.19 7.19 19.04
N PRO A 223 3.88 6.93 19.10
CA PRO A 223 3.00 7.10 17.94
C PRO A 223 3.07 8.48 17.27
N LEU A 224 3.17 9.56 18.05
CA LEU A 224 3.23 10.92 17.52
C LEU A 224 4.59 11.20 16.87
N GLU A 225 5.70 10.87 17.54
CA GLU A 225 7.05 11.00 16.98
C GLU A 225 7.20 10.19 15.69
N ALA A 226 6.56 9.01 15.61
CA ALA A 226 6.60 8.20 14.40
C ALA A 226 5.86 8.86 13.22
N LEU A 227 4.74 9.58 13.47
CA LEU A 227 4.06 10.35 12.43
C LEU A 227 4.89 11.56 11.97
N GLU A 228 5.54 12.26 12.91
CA GLU A 228 6.47 13.35 12.62
C GLU A 228 7.66 12.84 11.78
N TRP A 229 8.23 11.69 12.15
CA TRP A 229 9.32 11.07 11.39
C TRP A 229 8.93 10.70 9.95
N VAL A 230 7.68 10.24 9.71
CA VAL A 230 7.17 10.04 8.35
C VAL A 230 7.17 11.34 7.57
N GLU A 231 6.73 12.45 8.18
CA GLU A 231 6.65 13.76 7.52
C GLU A 231 8.02 14.37 7.25
N GLU A 232 8.91 14.34 8.22
CA GLU A 232 10.19 15.04 8.17
C GLU A 232 11.29 14.22 7.47
N SER A 233 11.34 12.91 7.74
CA SER A 233 12.42 12.05 7.24
C SER A 233 11.99 11.25 6.01
N MET A 234 10.88 10.51 6.09
CA MET A 234 10.47 9.67 4.97
C MET A 234 10.01 10.50 3.77
N ALA A 235 9.15 11.51 3.98
CA ALA A 235 8.65 12.33 2.87
C ALA A 235 9.74 13.20 2.23
N ALA A 236 10.81 13.54 2.96
CA ALA A 236 11.98 14.20 2.39
C ALA A 236 12.77 13.29 1.44
N TYR A 237 12.90 11.99 1.77
CA TYR A 237 13.58 11.01 0.91
C TYR A 237 12.69 10.45 -0.18
N TYR A 238 11.42 10.20 0.14
CA TYR A 238 10.36 9.71 -0.74
C TYR A 238 9.32 10.82 -0.97
N PRO A 239 9.57 11.79 -1.86
CA PRO A 239 8.64 12.90 -2.08
C PRO A 239 7.24 12.41 -2.44
N LEU A 240 6.22 13.06 -1.86
CA LEU A 240 4.83 12.78 -2.22
C LEU A 240 4.53 13.32 -3.62
N GLY A 241 3.66 12.65 -4.36
CA GLY A 241 3.28 13.14 -5.67
C GLY A 241 2.64 12.10 -6.58
N ASP A 242 2.32 12.57 -7.77
CA ASP A 242 1.85 11.77 -8.88
C ASP A 242 3.05 11.51 -9.80
N TYR A 243 3.49 10.25 -9.88
CA TYR A 243 4.65 9.86 -10.68
C TYR A 243 4.26 9.48 -12.11
N LYS A 244 3.09 8.88 -12.27
CA LYS A 244 2.48 8.61 -13.55
C LYS A 244 0.96 8.65 -13.46
N VAL A 245 0.33 9.42 -14.30
CA VAL A 245 -1.14 9.49 -14.44
C VAL A 245 -1.41 9.69 -15.91
N ILE A 246 -1.96 8.69 -16.58
CA ILE A 246 -2.37 8.83 -17.99
C ILE A 246 -3.59 9.73 -18.11
N ASP A 247 -3.85 10.27 -19.29
CA ASP A 247 -4.92 11.27 -19.47
C ASP A 247 -6.32 10.66 -19.23
N GLU A 248 -6.50 9.40 -19.55
CA GLU A 248 -7.74 8.66 -19.30
C GLU A 248 -8.03 8.57 -17.79
N VAL A 249 -7.01 8.33 -16.94
CA VAL A 249 -7.18 8.33 -15.48
C VAL A 249 -7.50 9.72 -14.95
N ARG A 250 -6.92 10.79 -15.54
CA ARG A 250 -7.25 12.17 -15.14
C ARG A 250 -8.68 12.54 -15.41
N SER A 251 -9.31 11.90 -16.39
CA SER A 251 -10.70 12.16 -16.77
C SER A 251 -11.74 11.43 -15.90
N LEU A 252 -11.31 10.50 -15.00
CA LEU A 252 -12.20 9.74 -14.11
C LEU A 252 -12.67 10.55 -12.87
N LYS A 253 -12.51 11.86 -12.85
CA LYS A 253 -12.84 12.74 -11.71
C LYS A 253 -14.32 12.96 -11.52
#